data_5a4a97ac41be1abc04aa200b5f65e294
#
_entry.id   5a4a97ac41be1abc04aa200b5f65e294
#
_cell.length_a   1.000
_cell.length_b   1.000
_cell.length_c   1.000
_cell.angle_alpha   90.00
_cell.angle_beta   90.00
_cell.angle_gamma   90.00
#
_symmetry.space_group_name_H-M   'P 1'
#
loop_
_entity.id
_entity.type
_entity.pdbx_description
1 polymer ?
#
loop_
_entity_poly.entity_id
_entity_poly.type
_entity_poly.pdbx_seq_one_letter_code
_entity_poly.pdbx_strand_id
1 'polypeptide(L)'
;MRDLFSRLLNFKRGEVPLAVTAALFYFFVLCGYGFLRPTREAMGVSRGMDDLHMLWLGSLVVSLVVVLAFGDVVSRVDRRRFIPIGYLFVIVCLGIFAGLLIADAAAGGGLIGTDSETTVSIGVGYTYYVWLSVINLFIQALFWAFMVDVFDSDQGKRMFAFIGIGGTLGAIVGGWATNTISGMTDSVYLPAGLMLVGAAFFGAAIVAMLTLDRMAVASEYSRLRSDRPTAENPKGEKIGGSFWDGLAAIARSPYLIGIGGYIMLMAVSNTLIYFTQANVILENTDTFSQRVGSFAAFDMAAQIATLITQMFITTHLIRKLGVGWTLSMLPLVTLAGFAVLAIWPLYGVMMVFAALHRATRYAVSRPARETLFSVVSPAEKYKAKPVIDVFVYRLGDFVGVGLDAGLRVIGLGLAGIAGTVVPIAAGWIVLCLGLGRAQRRRERASKEAEPGSPAQVAGSGPVLPAGGVVRREET
;
A
#
# COMPACT_ATOMS: atom_id res chain seq x y z
N MET A 1 19.12 -1.35 28.31
CA MET A 1 18.09 -1.20 27.26
C MET A 1 18.68 -0.99 25.86
N ARG A 2 19.64 -0.09 25.62
CA ARG A 2 20.27 0.13 24.30
C ARG A 2 20.90 -1.14 23.68
N ASP A 3 21.59 -1.96 24.46
CA ASP A 3 22.26 -3.17 23.95
C ASP A 3 21.30 -4.32 23.64
N LEU A 4 20.17 -4.39 24.30
CA LEU A 4 19.14 -5.39 24.01
C LEU A 4 18.42 -5.07 22.67
N PHE A 5 18.10 -3.80 22.44
CA PHE A 5 17.47 -3.33 21.21
C PHE A 5 18.39 -3.49 19.98
N SER A 6 19.69 -3.21 20.12
CA SER A 6 20.65 -3.39 19.02
C SER A 6 20.86 -4.86 18.65
N ARG A 7 20.78 -5.78 19.62
CA ARG A 7 20.89 -7.22 19.37
C ARG A 7 19.62 -7.84 18.75
N LEU A 8 18.44 -7.39 19.17
CA LEU A 8 17.16 -7.86 18.62
C LEU A 8 16.90 -7.37 17.20
N LEU A 9 17.35 -6.17 16.85
CA LEU A 9 17.09 -5.52 15.56
C LEU A 9 18.29 -5.57 14.60
N ASN A 10 19.40 -6.19 14.99
CA ASN A 10 20.61 -6.34 14.16
C ASN A 10 21.20 -4.99 13.66
N PHE A 11 21.08 -3.93 14.50
CA PHE A 11 21.60 -2.60 14.19
C PHE A 11 23.09 -2.47 14.55
N LYS A 12 23.85 -1.81 13.70
CA LYS A 12 25.23 -1.44 14.00
C LYS A 12 25.28 -0.25 14.97
N ARG A 13 26.39 -0.10 15.69
CA ARG A 13 26.61 1.07 16.57
C ARG A 13 26.52 2.36 15.73
N GLY A 14 25.69 3.31 16.17
CA GLY A 14 25.43 4.59 15.47
C GLY A 14 24.23 4.62 14.52
N GLU A 15 23.67 3.47 14.14
CA GLU A 15 22.50 3.39 13.27
C GLU A 15 21.16 3.63 14.01
N VAL A 16 21.12 3.37 15.32
CA VAL A 16 19.90 3.48 16.14
C VAL A 16 19.29 4.88 16.12
N PRO A 17 20.06 5.99 16.30
CA PRO A 17 19.48 7.32 16.26
C PRO A 17 18.85 7.65 14.91
N LEU A 18 19.51 7.27 13.80
CA LEU A 18 18.99 7.46 12.44
C LEU A 18 17.69 6.68 12.23
N ALA A 19 17.65 5.40 12.63
CA ALA A 19 16.47 4.55 12.49
C ALA A 19 15.30 5.07 13.32
N VAL A 20 15.55 5.52 14.55
CA VAL A 20 14.50 6.10 15.43
C VAL A 20 13.97 7.41 14.87
N THR A 21 14.84 8.31 14.38
CA THR A 21 14.42 9.57 13.78
C THR A 21 13.62 9.33 12.49
N ALA A 22 14.02 8.36 11.67
CA ALA A 22 13.27 7.96 10.48
C ALA A 22 11.91 7.35 10.84
N ALA A 23 11.84 6.52 11.89
CA ALA A 23 10.60 5.96 12.39
C ALA A 23 9.67 7.04 12.95
N LEU A 24 10.19 8.05 13.66
CA LEU A 24 9.43 9.21 14.13
C LEU A 24 8.94 10.08 12.97
N PHE A 25 9.77 10.28 11.95
CA PHE A 25 9.33 10.99 10.75
C PHE A 25 8.11 10.28 10.12
N TYR A 26 8.18 8.96 9.93
CA TYR A 26 7.05 8.20 9.36
C TYR A 26 5.85 8.15 10.30
N PHE A 27 6.09 8.10 11.62
CA PHE A 27 5.04 8.24 12.63
C PHE A 27 4.26 9.53 12.46
N PHE A 28 4.94 10.69 12.37
CA PHE A 28 4.28 11.98 12.21
C PHE A 28 3.52 12.08 10.89
N VAL A 29 4.08 11.57 9.79
CA VAL A 29 3.41 11.55 8.49
C VAL A 29 2.10 10.77 8.55
N LEU A 30 2.12 9.53 9.08
CA LEU A 30 0.92 8.70 9.12
C LEU A 30 -0.04 9.07 10.24
N CYS A 31 0.43 9.65 11.33
CA CYS A 31 -0.41 10.22 12.36
C CYS A 31 -1.21 11.42 11.82
N GLY A 32 -0.55 12.36 11.15
CA GLY A 32 -1.22 13.48 10.47
C GLY A 32 -2.24 13.02 9.45
N TYR A 33 -1.91 12.03 8.61
CA TYR A 33 -2.84 11.46 7.67
C TYR A 33 -4.04 10.75 8.34
N GLY A 34 -3.82 10.18 9.55
CA GLY A 34 -4.87 9.55 10.37
C GLY A 34 -5.97 10.51 10.81
N PHE A 35 -5.69 11.83 10.92
CA PHE A 35 -6.71 12.87 11.16
C PHE A 35 -7.47 13.25 9.89
N LEU A 36 -6.83 13.19 8.74
CA LEU A 36 -7.38 13.70 7.49
C LEU A 36 -8.26 12.69 6.77
N ARG A 37 -7.84 11.41 6.76
CA ARG A 37 -8.50 10.38 5.99
C ARG A 37 -9.94 10.12 6.44
N PRO A 38 -10.25 9.94 7.73
CA PRO A 38 -11.64 9.76 8.17
C PRO A 38 -12.55 10.95 7.82
N THR A 39 -12.02 12.16 7.88
CA THR A 39 -12.73 13.39 7.47
C THR A 39 -13.07 13.35 5.98
N ARG A 40 -12.11 12.93 5.13
CA ARG A 40 -12.34 12.76 3.68
C ARG A 40 -13.43 11.73 3.41
N GLU A 41 -13.35 10.56 4.06
CA GLU A 41 -14.33 9.48 3.86
C GLU A 41 -15.73 9.93 4.30
N ALA A 42 -15.83 10.61 5.45
CA ALA A 42 -17.10 11.15 5.93
C ALA A 42 -17.70 12.17 4.97
N MET A 43 -16.89 13.08 4.40
CA MET A 43 -17.32 14.01 3.36
C MET A 43 -17.81 13.29 2.10
N GLY A 44 -17.10 12.23 1.71
CA GLY A 44 -17.45 11.45 0.51
C GLY A 44 -18.81 10.77 0.62
N VAL A 45 -19.17 10.24 1.79
CA VAL A 45 -20.44 9.52 1.99
C VAL A 45 -21.61 10.43 2.39
N SER A 46 -21.33 11.67 2.81
CA SER A 46 -22.37 12.57 3.36
C SER A 46 -23.51 12.88 2.39
N ARG A 47 -23.30 12.74 1.10
CA ARG A 47 -24.30 12.99 0.04
C ARG A 47 -24.84 11.72 -0.60
N GLY A 48 -24.52 10.57 -0.03
CA GLY A 48 -24.99 9.28 -0.51
C GLY A 48 -23.96 8.50 -1.32
N MET A 49 -24.34 7.30 -1.70
CA MET A 49 -23.44 6.35 -2.34
C MET A 49 -23.15 6.68 -3.80
N ASP A 50 -24.11 7.29 -4.51
CA ASP A 50 -23.94 7.65 -5.94
C ASP A 50 -22.86 8.71 -6.10
N ASP A 51 -22.86 9.75 -5.24
CA ASP A 51 -21.82 10.77 -5.23
C ASP A 51 -20.46 10.18 -4.86
N LEU A 52 -20.42 9.24 -3.92
CA LEU A 52 -19.18 8.55 -3.54
C LEU A 52 -18.58 7.77 -4.73
N HIS A 53 -19.42 7.08 -5.54
CA HIS A 53 -18.93 6.40 -6.75
C HIS A 53 -18.29 7.39 -7.73
N MET A 54 -18.94 8.54 -7.99
CA MET A 54 -18.42 9.58 -8.87
C MET A 54 -17.10 10.18 -8.35
N LEU A 55 -17.03 10.47 -7.05
CA LEU A 55 -15.82 10.97 -6.39
C LEU A 55 -14.66 9.98 -6.47
N TRP A 56 -14.96 8.69 -6.28
CA TRP A 56 -13.97 7.63 -6.37
C TRP A 56 -13.40 7.51 -7.79
N LEU A 57 -14.26 7.48 -8.82
CA LEU A 57 -13.86 7.47 -10.22
C LEU A 57 -13.07 8.73 -10.58
N GLY A 58 -13.54 9.92 -10.17
CA GLY A 58 -12.84 11.17 -10.37
C GLY A 58 -11.44 11.17 -9.75
N SER A 59 -11.32 10.69 -8.50
CA SER A 59 -10.03 10.54 -7.82
C SER A 59 -9.09 9.59 -8.54
N LEU A 60 -9.62 8.50 -9.12
CA LEU A 60 -8.85 7.54 -9.89
C LEU A 60 -8.26 8.18 -11.15
N VAL A 61 -9.08 8.88 -11.93
CA VAL A 61 -8.64 9.56 -13.16
C VAL A 61 -7.61 10.65 -12.84
N VAL A 62 -7.91 11.52 -11.87
CA VAL A 62 -6.99 12.59 -11.46
C VAL A 62 -5.68 12.03 -10.93
N SER A 63 -5.73 10.99 -10.10
CA SER A 63 -4.52 10.32 -9.58
C SER A 63 -3.64 9.78 -10.71
N LEU A 64 -4.23 9.18 -11.74
CA LEU A 64 -3.48 8.63 -12.87
C LEU A 64 -2.77 9.75 -13.65
N VAL A 65 -3.47 10.84 -13.97
CA VAL A 65 -2.90 11.99 -14.67
C VAL A 65 -1.77 12.63 -13.86
N VAL A 66 -2.00 12.85 -12.55
CA VAL A 66 -1.02 13.53 -11.68
C VAL A 66 0.20 12.65 -11.43
N VAL A 67 0.06 11.33 -11.29
CA VAL A 67 1.22 10.42 -11.15
C VAL A 67 2.12 10.46 -12.40
N LEU A 68 1.54 10.51 -13.59
CA LEU A 68 2.31 10.62 -14.83
C LEU A 68 3.07 11.98 -14.91
N ALA A 69 2.40 13.08 -14.58
CA ALA A 69 3.03 14.40 -14.54
C ALA A 69 4.11 14.53 -13.46
N PHE A 70 3.87 13.94 -12.29
CA PHE A 70 4.80 13.98 -11.16
C PHE A 70 6.12 13.27 -11.43
N GLY A 71 6.09 12.17 -12.16
CA GLY A 71 7.30 11.43 -12.55
C GLY A 71 8.30 12.31 -13.31
N ASP A 72 7.80 13.18 -14.19
CA ASP A 72 8.63 14.14 -14.94
C ASP A 72 9.19 15.26 -14.05
N VAL A 73 8.37 15.79 -13.13
CA VAL A 73 8.78 16.85 -12.20
C VAL A 73 9.87 16.35 -11.24
N VAL A 74 9.68 15.18 -10.61
CA VAL A 74 10.64 14.61 -9.65
C VAL A 74 11.97 14.31 -10.29
N SER A 75 12.00 13.96 -11.59
CA SER A 75 13.25 13.69 -12.30
C SER A 75 14.15 14.91 -12.48
N ARG A 76 13.59 16.13 -12.35
CA ARG A 76 14.27 17.41 -12.64
C ARG A 76 14.65 18.23 -11.40
N VAL A 77 14.14 17.86 -10.21
CA VAL A 77 14.31 18.68 -8.99
C VAL A 77 15.17 17.94 -7.95
N ASP A 78 16.03 18.71 -7.26
CA ASP A 78 16.81 18.21 -6.13
C ASP A 78 15.85 17.71 -5.01
N ARG A 79 15.89 16.41 -4.73
CA ARG A 79 14.98 15.72 -3.80
C ARG A 79 15.06 16.29 -2.38
N ARG A 80 16.25 16.69 -1.91
CA ARG A 80 16.44 17.26 -0.58
C ARG A 80 15.65 18.56 -0.36
N ARG A 81 15.49 19.37 -1.42
CA ARG A 81 14.69 20.61 -1.38
C ARG A 81 13.22 20.35 -1.67
N PHE A 82 12.94 19.41 -2.56
CA PHE A 82 11.60 19.11 -3.02
C PHE A 82 10.70 18.51 -1.94
N ILE A 83 11.25 17.63 -1.08
CA ILE A 83 10.47 16.92 -0.06
C ILE A 83 9.88 17.85 0.99
N PRO A 84 10.64 18.76 1.66
CA PRO A 84 10.04 19.69 2.62
C PRO A 84 9.07 20.69 1.96
N ILE A 85 9.31 21.09 0.71
CA ILE A 85 8.38 21.92 -0.06
C ILE A 85 7.06 21.17 -0.31
N GLY A 86 7.12 19.87 -0.63
CA GLY A 86 5.94 19.04 -0.79
C GLY A 86 5.07 18.95 0.47
N TYR A 87 5.67 18.72 1.63
CA TYR A 87 4.92 18.74 2.90
C TYR A 87 4.42 20.13 3.27
N LEU A 88 5.18 21.20 2.99
CA LEU A 88 4.74 22.58 3.20
C LEU A 88 3.53 22.90 2.32
N PHE A 89 3.54 22.47 1.05
CA PHE A 89 2.39 22.60 0.16
C PHE A 89 1.14 21.92 0.75
N VAL A 90 1.28 20.71 1.31
CA VAL A 90 0.17 20.03 1.98
C VAL A 90 -0.36 20.85 3.16
N ILE A 91 0.53 21.40 4.00
CA ILE A 91 0.16 22.24 5.14
C ILE A 91 -0.60 23.49 4.69
N VAL A 92 -0.12 24.17 3.65
CA VAL A 92 -0.78 25.37 3.11
C VAL A 92 -2.17 25.03 2.57
N CYS A 93 -2.32 23.96 1.79
CA CYS A 93 -3.63 23.52 1.31
C CYS A 93 -4.58 23.18 2.45
N LEU A 94 -4.11 22.47 3.48
CA LEU A 94 -4.91 22.16 4.68
C LEU A 94 -5.35 23.44 5.41
N GLY A 95 -4.45 24.42 5.51
CA GLY A 95 -4.78 25.74 6.08
C GLY A 95 -5.86 26.46 5.27
N ILE A 96 -5.82 26.39 3.95
CA ILE A 96 -6.84 26.98 3.06
C ILE A 96 -8.19 26.26 3.27
N PHE A 97 -8.23 24.91 3.24
CA PHE A 97 -9.46 24.16 3.47
C PHE A 97 -10.04 24.43 4.86
N ALA A 98 -9.21 24.38 5.91
CA ALA A 98 -9.64 24.69 7.27
C ALA A 98 -10.17 26.12 7.40
N GLY A 99 -9.49 27.10 6.78
CA GLY A 99 -9.91 28.50 6.77
C GLY A 99 -11.26 28.69 6.09
N LEU A 100 -11.51 28.04 4.95
CA LEU A 100 -12.79 28.06 4.25
C LEU A 100 -13.91 27.50 5.13
N LEU A 101 -13.67 26.36 5.80
CA LEU A 101 -14.65 25.72 6.68
C LEU A 101 -14.95 26.56 7.92
N ILE A 102 -13.93 27.19 8.51
CA ILE A 102 -14.10 28.11 9.67
C ILE A 102 -14.89 29.36 9.27
N ALA A 103 -14.57 29.94 8.11
CA ALA A 103 -15.27 31.14 7.62
C ALA A 103 -16.75 30.85 7.34
N ASP A 104 -17.07 29.70 6.75
CA ASP A 104 -18.44 29.29 6.51
C ASP A 104 -19.20 29.01 7.82
N ALA A 105 -18.60 28.27 8.74
CA ALA A 105 -19.21 28.01 10.04
C ALA A 105 -19.44 29.29 10.83
N ALA A 106 -18.54 30.28 10.76
CA ALA A 106 -18.70 31.59 11.38
C ALA A 106 -19.83 32.44 10.75
N ALA A 107 -20.08 32.23 9.46
CA ALA A 107 -21.18 32.87 8.74
C ALA A 107 -22.55 32.19 8.97
N GLY A 108 -22.62 31.15 9.80
CA GLY A 108 -23.84 30.40 10.10
C GLY A 108 -24.22 29.39 8.99
N GLY A 109 -23.31 29.12 8.07
CA GLY A 109 -23.47 28.12 7.03
C GLY A 109 -23.10 26.71 7.49
N GLY A 110 -23.42 25.71 6.69
CA GLY A 110 -23.13 24.32 6.96
C GLY A 110 -22.44 23.68 5.75
N LEU A 111 -21.27 24.18 5.35
CA LEU A 111 -20.50 23.65 4.19
C LEU A 111 -20.30 22.13 4.26
N ILE A 112 -20.36 21.55 5.45
CA ILE A 112 -20.17 20.11 5.68
C ILE A 112 -21.43 19.45 6.24
N GLY A 113 -22.48 20.24 6.47
CA GLY A 113 -23.75 19.69 6.92
C GLY A 113 -24.35 18.78 5.85
N THR A 114 -24.92 17.67 6.28
CA THR A 114 -25.75 16.80 5.43
C THR A 114 -26.89 17.56 4.74
N ASP A 115 -27.27 18.70 5.31
CA ASP A 115 -28.39 19.52 4.89
C ASP A 115 -28.01 20.70 3.99
N SER A 116 -26.71 20.90 3.74
CA SER A 116 -26.23 21.98 2.88
C SER A 116 -26.14 21.51 1.42
N GLU A 117 -27.07 21.92 0.58
CA GLU A 117 -27.09 21.65 -0.85
C GLU A 117 -26.45 22.76 -1.71
N THR A 118 -25.68 23.66 -1.12
CA THR A 118 -25.07 24.75 -1.89
C THR A 118 -23.97 24.22 -2.82
N THR A 119 -23.90 24.74 -4.04
CA THR A 119 -22.87 24.38 -5.04
C THR A 119 -21.46 24.59 -4.49
N VAL A 120 -21.26 25.59 -3.65
CA VAL A 120 -19.95 25.87 -3.00
C VAL A 120 -19.56 24.77 -2.01
N SER A 121 -20.49 24.35 -1.18
CA SER A 121 -20.32 23.25 -0.24
C SER A 121 -19.91 21.95 -0.96
N ILE A 122 -20.64 21.63 -2.03
CA ILE A 122 -20.36 20.47 -2.89
C ILE A 122 -18.94 20.59 -3.48
N GLY A 123 -18.62 21.74 -4.04
CA GLY A 123 -17.32 22.00 -4.67
C GLY A 123 -16.14 21.85 -3.69
N VAL A 124 -16.24 22.39 -2.49
CA VAL A 124 -15.18 22.31 -1.46
C VAL A 124 -15.00 20.87 -0.99
N GLY A 125 -16.07 20.16 -0.67
CA GLY A 125 -16.03 18.77 -0.21
C GLY A 125 -15.44 17.83 -1.25
N TYR A 126 -15.89 17.97 -2.52
CA TYR A 126 -15.39 17.15 -3.63
C TYR A 126 -13.93 17.45 -3.96
N THR A 127 -13.54 18.72 -3.95
CA THR A 127 -12.15 19.13 -4.17
C THR A 127 -11.26 18.57 -3.06
N TYR A 128 -11.66 18.64 -1.81
CA TYR A 128 -10.92 18.06 -0.70
C TYR A 128 -10.78 16.54 -0.83
N TYR A 129 -11.89 15.84 -1.17
CA TYR A 129 -11.88 14.39 -1.35
C TYR A 129 -10.88 13.95 -2.42
N VAL A 130 -10.95 14.54 -3.60
CA VAL A 130 -10.06 14.23 -4.72
C VAL A 130 -8.63 14.63 -4.41
N TRP A 131 -8.44 15.84 -3.87
CA TRP A 131 -7.12 16.37 -3.51
C TRP A 131 -6.42 15.46 -2.50
N LEU A 132 -7.09 15.08 -1.39
CA LEU A 132 -6.47 14.21 -0.39
C LEU A 132 -6.19 12.80 -0.92
N SER A 133 -7.02 12.29 -1.82
CA SER A 133 -6.81 10.99 -2.48
C SER A 133 -5.52 10.99 -3.31
N VAL A 134 -5.26 12.08 -4.03
CA VAL A 134 -4.05 12.27 -4.83
C VAL A 134 -2.83 12.51 -3.94
N ILE A 135 -2.95 13.44 -2.97
CA ILE A 135 -1.85 13.83 -2.07
C ILE A 135 -1.35 12.64 -1.22
N ASN A 136 -2.22 11.71 -0.83
CA ASN A 136 -1.80 10.51 -0.12
C ASN A 136 -0.72 9.71 -0.86
N LEU A 137 -0.84 9.59 -2.19
CA LEU A 137 0.17 8.90 -3.00
C LEU A 137 1.51 9.63 -2.94
N PHE A 138 1.49 10.97 -2.98
CA PHE A 138 2.71 11.79 -2.92
C PHE A 138 3.37 11.77 -1.55
N ILE A 139 2.60 11.91 -0.48
CA ILE A 139 3.10 11.85 0.91
C ILE A 139 3.90 10.56 1.13
N GLN A 140 3.36 9.42 0.70
CA GLN A 140 4.00 8.12 0.81
C GLN A 140 5.23 8.01 -0.10
N ALA A 141 5.13 8.46 -1.36
CA ALA A 141 6.22 8.42 -2.32
C ALA A 141 7.40 9.29 -1.88
N LEU A 142 7.13 10.51 -1.40
CA LEU A 142 8.14 11.44 -0.88
C LEU A 142 8.88 10.85 0.32
N PHE A 143 8.16 10.24 1.25
CA PHE A 143 8.75 9.59 2.41
C PHE A 143 9.74 8.47 1.99
N TRP A 144 9.26 7.52 1.18
CA TRP A 144 10.10 6.38 0.79
C TRP A 144 11.25 6.77 -0.13
N ALA A 145 11.06 7.77 -1.00
CA ALA A 145 12.15 8.32 -1.81
C ALA A 145 13.28 8.88 -0.92
N PHE A 146 12.91 9.63 0.13
CA PHE A 146 13.90 10.13 1.08
C PHE A 146 14.60 9.02 1.87
N MET A 147 13.87 7.97 2.26
CA MET A 147 14.48 6.83 2.95
C MET A 147 15.54 6.13 2.09
N VAL A 148 15.29 5.97 0.81
CA VAL A 148 16.26 5.37 -0.15
C VAL A 148 17.48 6.26 -0.36
N ASP A 149 17.32 7.58 -0.25
CA ASP A 149 18.46 8.53 -0.37
C ASP A 149 19.31 8.59 0.92
N VAL A 150 18.69 8.36 2.09
CA VAL A 150 19.37 8.43 3.41
C VAL A 150 20.07 7.12 3.78
N PHE A 151 19.48 5.99 3.44
CA PHE A 151 19.96 4.66 3.84
C PHE A 151 20.48 3.88 2.63
N ASP A 152 21.66 3.28 2.77
CA ASP A 152 22.18 2.35 1.76
C ASP A 152 21.34 1.05 1.71
N SER A 153 21.56 0.24 0.65
CA SER A 153 20.79 -0.99 0.42
C SER A 153 20.83 -1.98 1.59
N ASP A 154 21.98 -2.09 2.28
CA ASP A 154 22.13 -3.02 3.41
C ASP A 154 21.50 -2.49 4.69
N GLN A 155 21.58 -1.17 4.91
CA GLN A 155 20.87 -0.49 6.00
C GLN A 155 19.35 -0.58 5.80
N GLY A 156 18.88 -0.33 4.57
CA GLY A 156 17.46 -0.42 4.21
C GLY A 156 16.85 -1.79 4.54
N LYS A 157 17.55 -2.89 4.20
CA LYS A 157 17.10 -4.26 4.51
C LYS A 157 16.89 -4.50 6.02
N ARG A 158 17.66 -3.85 6.88
CA ARG A 158 17.56 -3.99 8.34
C ARG A 158 16.57 -3.01 8.96
N MET A 159 16.49 -1.77 8.44
CA MET A 159 15.80 -0.66 9.11
C MET A 159 14.40 -0.38 8.59
N PHE A 160 14.10 -0.65 7.31
CA PHE A 160 12.80 -0.29 6.73
C PHE A 160 11.61 -0.97 7.40
N ALA A 161 11.79 -2.20 7.91
CA ALA A 161 10.76 -2.87 8.70
C ALA A 161 10.47 -2.13 10.01
N PHE A 162 11.52 -1.70 10.73
CA PHE A 162 11.40 -0.92 11.97
C PHE A 162 10.78 0.47 11.71
N ILE A 163 11.22 1.15 10.66
CA ILE A 163 10.66 2.43 10.23
C ILE A 163 9.16 2.26 9.89
N GLY A 164 8.81 1.18 9.22
CA GLY A 164 7.41 0.83 8.93
C GLY A 164 6.52 0.68 10.17
N ILE A 165 7.07 0.11 11.26
CA ILE A 165 6.36 0.03 12.55
C ILE A 165 6.06 1.43 13.07
N GLY A 166 7.01 2.38 12.97
CA GLY A 166 6.77 3.78 13.36
C GLY A 166 5.56 4.38 12.64
N GLY A 167 5.46 4.18 11.33
CA GLY A 167 4.31 4.64 10.55
C GLY A 167 2.99 3.97 10.97
N THR A 168 3.00 2.65 11.21
CA THR A 168 1.81 1.93 11.67
C THR A 168 1.33 2.43 13.02
N LEU A 169 2.25 2.67 13.97
CA LEU A 169 1.92 3.27 15.26
C LEU A 169 1.35 4.68 15.10
N GLY A 170 1.91 5.50 14.20
CA GLY A 170 1.38 6.82 13.86
C GLY A 170 -0.06 6.74 13.37
N ALA A 171 -0.36 5.83 12.45
CA ALA A 171 -1.71 5.63 11.92
C ALA A 171 -2.70 5.16 13.01
N ILE A 172 -2.26 4.29 13.94
CA ILE A 172 -3.09 3.85 15.09
C ILE A 172 -3.38 5.03 16.01
N VAL A 173 -2.36 5.81 16.38
CA VAL A 173 -2.51 6.97 17.27
C VAL A 173 -3.39 8.04 16.62
N GLY A 174 -3.18 8.38 15.35
CA GLY A 174 -4.00 9.33 14.62
C GLY A 174 -5.46 8.88 14.51
N GLY A 175 -5.70 7.61 14.18
CA GLY A 175 -7.05 7.03 14.13
C GLY A 175 -7.74 7.00 15.49
N TRP A 176 -7.02 6.60 16.55
CA TRP A 176 -7.52 6.63 17.92
C TRP A 176 -7.90 8.03 18.37
N ALA A 177 -7.01 9.01 18.15
CA ALA A 177 -7.25 10.40 18.53
C ALA A 177 -8.45 10.99 17.76
N THR A 178 -8.53 10.73 16.44
CA THR A 178 -9.66 11.18 15.61
C THR A 178 -10.97 10.59 16.11
N ASN A 179 -11.03 9.27 16.37
CA ASN A 179 -12.23 8.62 16.89
C ASN A 179 -12.64 9.20 18.25
N THR A 180 -11.68 9.43 19.16
CA THR A 180 -11.94 9.99 20.48
C THR A 180 -12.46 11.42 20.40
N ILE A 181 -11.80 12.28 19.61
CA ILE A 181 -12.21 13.69 19.44
C ILE A 181 -13.61 13.76 18.80
N SER A 182 -13.87 12.96 17.77
CA SER A 182 -15.17 12.91 17.10
C SER A 182 -16.30 12.41 18.01
N GLY A 183 -15.99 11.55 18.98
CA GLY A 183 -16.96 11.12 20.02
C GLY A 183 -17.25 12.15 21.12
N MET A 184 -16.39 13.18 21.26
CA MET A 184 -16.53 14.22 22.28
C MET A 184 -17.30 15.45 21.80
N THR A 185 -17.44 15.67 20.50
CA THR A 185 -18.05 16.88 19.96
C THR A 185 -18.73 16.67 18.61
N ASP A 186 -19.89 17.28 18.47
CA ASP A 186 -20.61 17.43 17.18
C ASP A 186 -20.44 18.83 16.59
N SER A 187 -19.35 19.51 16.93
CA SER A 187 -19.06 20.87 16.47
C SER A 187 -18.87 20.94 14.96
N VAL A 188 -19.45 21.96 14.33
CA VAL A 188 -19.23 22.32 12.92
C VAL A 188 -17.75 22.59 12.61
N TYR A 189 -16.97 22.98 13.62
CA TYR A 189 -15.53 23.23 13.50
C TYR A 189 -14.68 21.96 13.54
N LEU A 190 -15.26 20.79 13.83
CA LEU A 190 -14.50 19.54 13.98
C LEU A 190 -13.62 19.23 12.75
N PRO A 191 -14.12 19.27 11.49
CA PRO A 191 -13.28 18.94 10.32
C PRO A 191 -12.11 19.91 10.17
N ALA A 192 -12.34 21.21 10.36
CA ALA A 192 -11.29 22.21 10.29
C ALA A 192 -10.24 21.98 11.40
N GLY A 193 -10.66 21.66 12.61
CA GLY A 193 -9.78 21.31 13.71
C GLY A 193 -8.91 20.10 13.42
N LEU A 194 -9.49 19.03 12.87
CA LEU A 194 -8.75 17.82 12.46
C LEU A 194 -7.73 18.12 11.34
N MET A 195 -8.08 18.99 10.38
CA MET A 195 -7.16 19.43 9.33
C MET A 195 -5.97 20.21 9.90
N LEU A 196 -6.20 21.12 10.86
CA LEU A 196 -5.13 21.89 11.50
C LEU A 196 -4.22 21.00 12.35
N VAL A 197 -4.78 20.04 13.10
CA VAL A 197 -4.00 19.04 13.83
C VAL A 197 -3.15 18.20 12.86
N GLY A 198 -3.74 17.72 11.77
CA GLY A 198 -3.02 17.02 10.71
C GLY A 198 -1.87 17.85 10.13
N ALA A 199 -2.11 19.14 9.86
CA ALA A 199 -1.09 20.07 9.39
C ALA A 199 0.05 20.25 10.40
N ALA A 200 -0.25 20.31 11.69
CA ALA A 200 0.76 20.39 12.76
C ALA A 200 1.66 19.13 12.77
N PHE A 201 1.07 17.94 12.59
CA PHE A 201 1.85 16.70 12.47
C PHE A 201 2.73 16.66 11.21
N PHE A 202 2.29 17.21 10.07
CA PHE A 202 3.17 17.39 8.91
C PHE A 202 4.27 18.40 9.16
N GLY A 203 4.03 19.43 9.96
CA GLY A 203 5.07 20.36 10.45
C GLY A 203 6.12 19.61 11.29
N ALA A 204 5.70 18.77 12.24
CA ALA A 204 6.59 17.91 13.00
C ALA A 204 7.35 16.91 12.11
N ALA A 205 6.71 16.40 11.06
CA ALA A 205 7.34 15.53 10.06
C ALA A 205 8.48 16.27 9.33
N ILE A 206 8.30 17.53 8.93
CA ILE A 206 9.36 18.34 8.32
C ILE A 206 10.53 18.51 9.29
N VAL A 207 10.28 18.80 10.58
CA VAL A 207 11.34 18.94 11.59
C VAL A 207 12.12 17.61 11.75
N ALA A 208 11.41 16.48 11.83
CA ALA A 208 12.02 15.16 11.93
C ALA A 208 12.85 14.83 10.66
N MET A 209 12.34 15.16 9.48
CA MET A 209 13.04 15.01 8.20
C MET A 209 14.33 15.82 8.15
N LEU A 210 14.28 17.11 8.50
CA LEU A 210 15.46 17.99 8.51
C LEU A 210 16.50 17.54 9.54
N THR A 211 16.05 17.01 10.68
CA THR A 211 16.94 16.44 11.71
C THR A 211 17.62 15.19 11.17
N LEU A 212 16.87 14.30 10.50
CA LEU A 212 17.41 13.09 9.89
C LEU A 212 18.42 13.41 8.79
N ASP A 213 18.14 14.39 7.93
CA ASP A 213 19.07 14.82 6.86
C ASP A 213 20.40 15.33 7.46
N ARG A 214 20.35 16.17 8.50
CA ARG A 214 21.56 16.65 9.21
C ARG A 214 22.37 15.51 9.82
N MET A 215 21.69 14.54 10.43
CA MET A 215 22.34 13.37 11.03
C MET A 215 22.99 12.47 9.96
N ALA A 216 22.33 12.28 8.81
CA ALA A 216 22.82 11.50 7.68
C ALA A 216 24.10 12.14 7.10
N VAL A 217 24.08 13.44 6.81
CA VAL A 217 25.24 14.19 6.34
C VAL A 217 26.41 14.11 7.33
N ALA A 218 26.15 14.27 8.62
CA ALA A 218 27.20 14.16 9.66
C ALA A 218 27.81 12.75 9.72
N SER A 219 26.99 11.71 9.53
CA SER A 219 27.45 10.31 9.51
C SER A 219 28.27 9.98 8.26
N GLU A 220 27.87 10.51 7.10
CA GLU A 220 28.59 10.37 5.83
C GLU A 220 29.95 11.07 5.87
N TYR A 221 30.01 12.29 6.42
CA TYR A 221 31.25 13.02 6.63
C TYR A 221 32.22 12.28 7.57
N SER A 222 31.70 11.61 8.60
CA SER A 222 32.47 10.77 9.50
C SER A 222 33.01 9.52 8.80
N ARG A 223 32.26 8.91 7.88
CA ARG A 223 32.68 7.76 7.06
C ARG A 223 33.75 8.14 6.05
N LEU A 224 33.55 9.23 5.29
CA LEU A 224 34.55 9.73 4.32
C LEU A 224 35.88 10.08 4.97
N ARG A 225 35.88 10.40 6.25
CA ARG A 225 37.12 10.66 7.02
C ARG A 225 37.83 9.37 7.48
N SER A 226 37.10 8.24 7.52
CA SER A 226 37.63 6.94 7.99
C SER A 226 37.91 5.92 6.90
N ASP A 227 37.39 6.08 5.68
CA ASP A 227 37.49 5.07 4.63
C ASP A 227 37.99 5.63 3.27
N ARG A 228 38.84 4.84 2.63
CA ARG A 228 39.30 4.97 1.24
C ARG A 228 38.12 4.80 0.26
N PRO A 229 38.30 5.30 -1.00
CA PRO A 229 37.19 5.30 -1.97
C PRO A 229 36.66 3.89 -2.22
N THR A 230 35.46 3.65 -1.88
CA THR A 230 34.70 2.46 -2.29
C THR A 230 34.23 2.60 -3.74
N ALA A 231 34.42 1.52 -4.47
CA ALA A 231 34.18 1.35 -5.88
C ALA A 231 32.88 1.98 -6.39
N GLU A 232 32.97 2.60 -7.56
CA GLU A 232 31.84 3.04 -8.38
C GLU A 232 30.76 1.97 -8.45
N ASN A 233 29.54 2.37 -8.09
CA ASN A 233 28.36 1.57 -8.42
C ASN A 233 28.35 1.30 -9.93
N PRO A 234 28.33 0.06 -10.39
CA PRO A 234 28.19 -0.22 -11.81
C PRO A 234 26.85 0.40 -12.25
N LYS A 235 26.94 1.33 -13.20
CA LYS A 235 25.79 1.94 -13.87
C LYS A 235 24.94 0.79 -14.37
N GLY A 236 23.82 0.50 -13.69
CA GLY A 236 22.89 -0.52 -14.11
C GLY A 236 22.45 -0.23 -15.55
N GLU A 237 22.53 -1.23 -16.42
CA GLU A 237 21.97 -1.17 -17.76
C GLU A 237 20.55 -0.59 -17.66
N LYS A 238 20.30 0.50 -18.39
CA LYS A 238 18.94 1.05 -18.52
C LYS A 238 18.11 -0.01 -19.22
N ILE A 239 17.33 -0.76 -18.45
CA ILE A 239 16.33 -1.65 -19.02
C ILE A 239 15.23 -0.73 -19.59
N GLY A 240 15.46 -0.30 -20.84
CA GLY A 240 14.47 0.45 -21.61
C GLY A 240 13.26 -0.43 -21.90
N GLY A 241 12.06 0.13 -21.86
CA GLY A 241 10.82 -0.56 -22.24
C GLY A 241 9.66 0.43 -22.23
N SER A 242 8.83 0.35 -23.27
CA SER A 242 7.58 1.08 -23.37
C SER A 242 6.50 0.37 -22.51
N PHE A 243 5.47 1.11 -22.10
CA PHE A 243 4.24 0.54 -21.53
C PHE A 243 3.68 -0.62 -22.38
N TRP A 244 3.70 -0.49 -23.69
CA TRP A 244 3.23 -1.50 -24.64
C TRP A 244 4.06 -2.80 -24.60
N ASP A 245 5.35 -2.72 -24.31
CA ASP A 245 6.20 -3.89 -24.12
C ASP A 245 5.81 -4.67 -22.86
N GLY A 246 5.40 -3.97 -21.82
CA GLY A 246 4.86 -4.57 -20.59
C GLY A 246 3.55 -5.29 -20.85
N LEU A 247 2.63 -4.67 -21.58
CA LEU A 247 1.35 -5.27 -21.96
C LEU A 247 1.56 -6.50 -22.88
N ALA A 248 2.47 -6.41 -23.85
CA ALA A 248 2.83 -7.53 -24.72
C ALA A 248 3.47 -8.69 -23.94
N ALA A 249 4.32 -8.40 -22.95
CA ALA A 249 4.92 -9.42 -22.08
C ALA A 249 3.84 -10.16 -21.26
N ILE A 250 2.85 -9.41 -20.72
CA ILE A 250 1.73 -10.01 -20.00
C ILE A 250 0.92 -10.91 -20.94
N ALA A 251 0.53 -10.42 -22.12
CA ALA A 251 -0.30 -11.15 -23.07
C ALA A 251 0.33 -12.47 -23.56
N ARG A 252 1.67 -12.52 -23.64
CA ARG A 252 2.42 -13.71 -24.09
C ARG A 252 2.64 -14.75 -22.98
N SER A 253 2.45 -14.40 -21.71
CA SER A 253 2.73 -15.30 -20.59
C SER A 253 1.46 -15.63 -19.81
N PRO A 254 0.91 -16.86 -19.91
CA PRO A 254 -0.24 -17.30 -19.11
C PRO A 254 -0.02 -17.13 -17.59
N TYR A 255 1.24 -17.21 -17.15
CA TYR A 255 1.61 -17.02 -15.77
C TYR A 255 1.45 -15.53 -15.34
N LEU A 256 1.90 -14.58 -16.16
CA LEU A 256 1.72 -13.14 -15.90
C LEU A 256 0.26 -12.73 -16.02
N ILE A 257 -0.52 -13.31 -16.95
CA ILE A 257 -1.98 -13.13 -17.01
C ILE A 257 -2.63 -13.60 -15.70
N GLY A 258 -2.21 -14.75 -15.17
CA GLY A 258 -2.68 -15.25 -13.87
C GLY A 258 -2.36 -14.31 -12.71
N ILE A 259 -1.15 -13.72 -12.66
CA ILE A 259 -0.79 -12.72 -11.67
C ILE A 259 -1.65 -11.46 -11.83
N GLY A 260 -1.84 -10.97 -13.06
CA GLY A 260 -2.74 -9.87 -13.38
C GLY A 260 -4.17 -10.12 -12.93
N GLY A 261 -4.70 -11.32 -13.24
CA GLY A 261 -6.03 -11.74 -12.78
C GLY A 261 -6.17 -11.77 -11.26
N TYR A 262 -5.15 -12.26 -10.55
CA TYR A 262 -5.11 -12.21 -9.09
C TYR A 262 -5.21 -10.76 -8.56
N ILE A 263 -4.43 -9.84 -9.13
CA ILE A 263 -4.41 -8.42 -8.70
C ILE A 263 -5.72 -7.73 -9.06
N MET A 264 -6.28 -8.01 -10.23
CA MET A 264 -7.59 -7.48 -10.63
C MET A 264 -8.69 -7.90 -9.66
N LEU A 265 -8.78 -9.20 -9.33
CA LEU A 265 -9.78 -9.71 -8.37
C LEU A 265 -9.57 -9.15 -6.97
N MET A 266 -8.32 -8.95 -6.55
CA MET A 266 -7.97 -8.28 -5.30
C MET A 266 -8.46 -6.82 -5.29
N ALA A 267 -8.30 -6.08 -6.38
CA ALA A 267 -8.75 -4.69 -6.47
C ALA A 267 -10.28 -4.62 -6.47
N VAL A 268 -10.96 -5.43 -7.29
CA VAL A 268 -12.44 -5.52 -7.29
C VAL A 268 -12.98 -5.80 -5.89
N SER A 269 -12.45 -6.83 -5.22
CA SER A 269 -12.91 -7.19 -3.86
C SER A 269 -12.67 -6.08 -2.85
N ASN A 270 -11.51 -5.41 -2.93
CA ASN A 270 -11.19 -4.28 -2.05
C ASN A 270 -12.16 -3.10 -2.26
N THR A 271 -12.53 -2.82 -3.49
CA THR A 271 -13.46 -1.76 -3.85
C THR A 271 -14.88 -2.08 -3.35
N LEU A 272 -15.35 -3.32 -3.54
CA LEU A 272 -16.65 -3.77 -3.00
C LEU A 272 -16.69 -3.69 -1.47
N ILE A 273 -15.64 -4.12 -0.78
CA ILE A 273 -15.55 -4.01 0.69
C ILE A 273 -15.57 -2.54 1.12
N TYR A 274 -14.87 -1.67 0.39
CA TYR A 274 -14.86 -0.23 0.68
C TYR A 274 -16.26 0.39 0.59
N PHE A 275 -17.01 0.14 -0.49
CA PHE A 275 -18.37 0.66 -0.64
C PHE A 275 -19.36 0.03 0.33
N THR A 276 -19.21 -1.27 0.63
CA THR A 276 -20.01 -1.95 1.66
C THR A 276 -19.74 -1.33 3.04
N GLN A 277 -18.48 -1.09 3.39
CA GLN A 277 -18.09 -0.41 4.64
C GLN A 277 -18.70 1.00 4.69
N ALA A 278 -18.58 1.77 3.62
CA ALA A 278 -19.10 3.14 3.54
C ALA A 278 -20.63 3.17 3.73
N ASN A 279 -21.34 2.24 3.09
CA ASN A 279 -22.77 2.11 3.24
C ASN A 279 -23.20 1.73 4.68
N VAL A 280 -22.52 0.73 5.27
CA VAL A 280 -22.80 0.31 6.66
C VAL A 280 -22.55 1.46 7.64
N ILE A 281 -21.50 2.26 7.43
CA ILE A 281 -21.26 3.44 8.26
C ILE A 281 -22.37 4.48 8.07
N LEU A 282 -22.74 4.78 6.82
CA LEU A 282 -23.79 5.75 6.51
C LEU A 282 -25.13 5.37 7.15
N GLU A 283 -25.52 4.09 7.10
CA GLU A 283 -26.75 3.57 7.68
C GLU A 283 -26.77 3.55 9.22
N ASN A 284 -25.60 3.54 9.87
CA ASN A 284 -25.48 3.43 11.32
C ASN A 284 -25.00 4.74 11.99
N THR A 285 -24.99 5.86 11.26
CA THR A 285 -24.51 7.16 11.80
C THR A 285 -25.41 8.30 11.32
N ASP A 286 -25.83 9.14 12.26
CA ASP A 286 -26.72 10.28 11.98
C ASP A 286 -25.93 11.56 11.73
N THR A 287 -24.81 11.77 12.46
CA THR A 287 -24.04 13.02 12.41
C THR A 287 -22.72 12.85 11.65
N PHE A 288 -22.19 13.97 11.16
CA PHE A 288 -20.89 14.00 10.49
C PHE A 288 -19.77 13.51 11.42
N SER A 289 -19.80 13.92 12.70
CA SER A 289 -18.82 13.50 13.71
C SER A 289 -18.81 12.00 13.92
N GLN A 290 -20.00 11.38 14.01
CA GLN A 290 -20.13 9.92 14.12
C GLN A 290 -19.55 9.19 12.90
N ARG A 291 -19.74 9.72 11.69
CA ARG A 291 -19.14 9.19 10.46
C ARG A 291 -17.63 9.24 10.50
N VAL A 292 -17.06 10.41 10.87
CA VAL A 292 -15.61 10.58 11.03
C VAL A 292 -15.06 9.59 12.05
N GLY A 293 -15.69 9.51 13.24
CA GLY A 293 -15.30 8.56 14.28
C GLY A 293 -15.35 7.12 13.83
N SER A 294 -16.41 6.72 13.10
CA SER A 294 -16.56 5.36 12.57
C SER A 294 -15.46 5.03 11.56
N PHE A 295 -15.20 5.87 10.58
CA PHE A 295 -14.09 5.63 9.64
C PHE A 295 -12.74 5.55 10.35
N ALA A 296 -12.50 6.39 11.36
CA ALA A 296 -11.28 6.34 12.17
C ALA A 296 -11.16 5.03 12.96
N ALA A 297 -12.26 4.53 13.55
CA ALA A 297 -12.30 3.27 14.27
C ALA A 297 -12.01 2.06 13.34
N PHE A 298 -12.60 2.03 12.14
CA PHE A 298 -12.32 1.00 11.14
C PHE A 298 -10.85 1.00 10.71
N ASP A 299 -10.28 2.18 10.47
CA ASP A 299 -8.88 2.31 10.08
C ASP A 299 -7.95 1.87 11.20
N MET A 300 -8.22 2.27 12.43
CA MET A 300 -7.46 1.85 13.62
C MET A 300 -7.52 0.33 13.81
N ALA A 301 -8.70 -0.26 13.75
CA ALA A 301 -8.86 -1.72 13.87
C ALA A 301 -8.07 -2.47 12.79
N ALA A 302 -8.09 -1.97 11.55
CA ALA A 302 -7.34 -2.55 10.44
C ALA A 302 -5.82 -2.43 10.63
N GLN A 303 -5.33 -1.31 11.17
CA GLN A 303 -3.90 -1.13 11.45
C GLN A 303 -3.42 -2.04 12.58
N ILE A 304 -4.20 -2.15 13.66
CA ILE A 304 -3.90 -3.07 14.77
C ILE A 304 -3.86 -4.52 14.27
N ALA A 305 -4.89 -4.95 13.53
CA ALA A 305 -4.94 -6.30 12.96
C ALA A 305 -3.75 -6.56 12.03
N THR A 306 -3.38 -5.57 11.20
CA THR A 306 -2.22 -5.67 10.30
C THR A 306 -0.92 -5.84 11.07
N LEU A 307 -0.71 -5.03 12.12
CA LEU A 307 0.48 -5.08 12.96
C LEU A 307 0.63 -6.45 13.65
N ILE A 308 -0.45 -6.94 14.27
CA ILE A 308 -0.48 -8.26 14.92
C ILE A 308 -0.16 -9.37 13.90
N THR A 309 -0.80 -9.32 12.72
CA THR A 309 -0.59 -10.31 11.65
C THR A 309 0.84 -10.29 11.15
N GLN A 310 1.44 -9.12 10.95
CA GLN A 310 2.84 -8.98 10.52
C GLN A 310 3.82 -9.55 11.53
N MET A 311 3.59 -9.30 12.82
CA MET A 311 4.50 -9.76 13.88
C MET A 311 4.48 -11.27 14.07
N PHE A 312 3.30 -11.89 14.02
CA PHE A 312 3.13 -13.28 14.49
C PHE A 312 2.82 -14.30 13.39
N ILE A 313 2.22 -13.88 12.27
CA ILE A 313 1.61 -14.81 11.32
C ILE A 313 2.40 -14.90 10.00
N THR A 314 2.86 -13.78 9.46
CA THR A 314 3.37 -13.68 8.08
C THR A 314 4.47 -14.69 7.76
N THR A 315 5.53 -14.74 8.57
CA THR A 315 6.70 -15.59 8.29
C THR A 315 6.39 -17.07 8.40
N HIS A 316 5.53 -17.44 9.36
CA HIS A 316 5.15 -18.82 9.59
C HIS A 316 4.24 -19.38 8.49
N LEU A 317 3.35 -18.53 7.95
CA LEU A 317 2.35 -18.92 6.98
C LEU A 317 2.98 -19.30 5.63
N ILE A 318 3.86 -18.44 5.10
CA ILE A 318 4.53 -18.67 3.82
C ILE A 318 5.39 -19.95 3.87
N ARG A 319 6.10 -20.16 4.99
CA ARG A 319 6.97 -21.32 5.16
C ARG A 319 6.21 -22.65 5.25
N LYS A 320 5.06 -22.67 5.95
CA LYS A 320 4.30 -23.90 6.22
C LYS A 320 3.33 -24.25 5.10
N LEU A 321 2.62 -23.27 4.53
CA LEU A 321 1.53 -23.53 3.57
C LEU A 321 1.98 -23.42 2.10
N GLY A 322 3.12 -22.78 1.86
CA GLY A 322 3.57 -22.45 0.50
C GLY A 322 2.75 -21.34 -0.15
N VAL A 323 3.23 -20.83 -1.28
CA VAL A 323 2.73 -19.58 -1.89
C VAL A 323 1.27 -19.67 -2.31
N GLY A 324 0.84 -20.77 -2.92
CA GLY A 324 -0.55 -20.92 -3.41
C GLY A 324 -1.60 -20.83 -2.29
N TRP A 325 -1.41 -21.55 -1.20
CA TRP A 325 -2.32 -21.50 -0.04
C TRP A 325 -2.23 -20.16 0.70
N THR A 326 -1.04 -19.57 0.78
CA THR A 326 -0.86 -18.25 1.39
C THR A 326 -1.61 -17.17 0.61
N LEU A 327 -1.59 -17.21 -0.72
CA LEU A 327 -2.38 -16.31 -1.56
C LEU A 327 -3.89 -16.56 -1.42
N SER A 328 -4.30 -17.80 -1.22
CA SER A 328 -5.72 -18.17 -1.04
C SER A 328 -6.33 -17.65 0.26
N MET A 329 -5.51 -17.23 1.25
CA MET A 329 -6.03 -16.65 2.49
C MET A 329 -6.89 -15.41 2.24
N LEU A 330 -6.51 -14.56 1.29
CA LEU A 330 -7.26 -13.34 1.00
C LEU A 330 -8.67 -13.62 0.43
N PRO A 331 -8.84 -14.41 -0.65
CA PRO A 331 -10.16 -14.77 -1.11
C PRO A 331 -10.97 -15.61 -0.10
N LEU A 332 -10.32 -16.41 0.75
CA LEU A 332 -11.02 -17.12 1.85
C LEU A 332 -11.60 -16.16 2.88
N VAL A 333 -10.83 -15.16 3.31
CA VAL A 333 -11.33 -14.10 4.21
C VAL A 333 -12.42 -13.28 3.53
N THR A 334 -12.29 -12.98 2.24
CA THR A 334 -13.31 -12.27 1.46
C THR A 334 -14.60 -13.07 1.41
N LEU A 335 -14.54 -14.35 1.06
CA LEU A 335 -15.69 -15.24 1.01
C LEU A 335 -16.39 -15.39 2.37
N ALA A 336 -15.61 -15.70 3.41
CA ALA A 336 -16.15 -15.86 4.76
C ALA A 336 -16.76 -14.55 5.29
N GLY A 337 -16.09 -13.40 5.05
CA GLY A 337 -16.55 -12.10 5.49
C GLY A 337 -17.87 -11.70 4.86
N PHE A 338 -18.03 -11.83 3.54
CA PHE A 338 -19.28 -11.55 2.87
C PHE A 338 -20.38 -12.55 3.24
N ALA A 339 -20.05 -13.83 3.42
CA ALA A 339 -21.04 -14.83 3.84
C ALA A 339 -21.59 -14.53 5.25
N VAL A 340 -20.72 -14.17 6.19
CA VAL A 340 -21.13 -13.79 7.55
C VAL A 340 -21.94 -12.49 7.52
N LEU A 341 -21.50 -11.50 6.73
CA LEU A 341 -22.17 -10.21 6.62
C LEU A 341 -23.55 -10.33 5.95
N ALA A 342 -23.73 -11.28 5.02
CA ALA A 342 -25.04 -11.56 4.42
C ALA A 342 -26.06 -12.12 5.42
N ILE A 343 -25.58 -12.87 6.43
CA ILE A 343 -26.44 -13.45 7.48
C ILE A 343 -26.66 -12.44 8.61
N TRP A 344 -25.58 -11.73 9.00
CA TRP A 344 -25.57 -10.74 10.08
C TRP A 344 -25.01 -9.41 9.58
N PRO A 345 -25.85 -8.54 9.01
CA PRO A 345 -25.43 -7.23 8.48
C PRO A 345 -25.21 -6.21 9.62
N LEU A 346 -24.29 -6.52 10.54
CA LEU A 346 -24.01 -5.72 11.71
C LEU A 346 -22.75 -4.87 11.50
N TYR A 347 -22.75 -3.64 12.04
CA TYR A 347 -21.60 -2.74 12.07
C TYR A 347 -20.32 -3.43 12.59
N GLY A 348 -20.41 -4.16 13.72
CA GLY A 348 -19.26 -4.87 14.30
C GLY A 348 -18.73 -5.98 13.41
N VAL A 349 -19.61 -6.72 12.71
CA VAL A 349 -19.23 -7.76 11.73
C VAL A 349 -18.45 -7.13 10.58
N MET A 350 -18.95 -6.02 10.04
CA MET A 350 -18.26 -5.28 8.97
C MET A 350 -16.90 -4.78 9.42
N MET A 351 -16.78 -4.25 10.65
CA MET A 351 -15.51 -3.78 11.21
C MET A 351 -14.47 -4.90 11.29
N VAL A 352 -14.85 -6.05 11.85
CA VAL A 352 -13.96 -7.21 11.96
C VAL A 352 -13.58 -7.73 10.57
N PHE A 353 -14.53 -7.83 9.66
CA PHE A 353 -14.27 -8.26 8.28
C PHE A 353 -13.30 -7.32 7.56
N ALA A 354 -13.54 -6.01 7.57
CA ALA A 354 -12.68 -5.02 6.95
C ALA A 354 -11.26 -5.04 7.54
N ALA A 355 -11.13 -5.19 8.87
CA ALA A 355 -9.86 -5.28 9.55
C ALA A 355 -9.08 -6.55 9.16
N LEU A 356 -9.72 -7.72 9.18
CA LEU A 356 -9.11 -8.99 8.80
C LEU A 356 -8.72 -9.02 7.31
N HIS A 357 -9.59 -8.50 6.44
CA HIS A 357 -9.29 -8.42 5.00
C HIS A 357 -8.08 -7.54 4.74
N ARG A 358 -8.03 -6.34 5.34
CA ARG A 358 -6.90 -5.42 5.20
C ARG A 358 -5.61 -6.01 5.77
N ALA A 359 -5.66 -6.62 6.95
CA ALA A 359 -4.52 -7.32 7.55
C ALA A 359 -4.00 -8.44 6.66
N THR A 360 -4.89 -9.32 6.16
CA THR A 360 -4.52 -10.41 5.25
C THR A 360 -3.90 -9.88 3.97
N ARG A 361 -4.46 -8.81 3.39
CA ARG A 361 -3.96 -8.18 2.17
C ARG A 361 -2.53 -7.65 2.32
N TYR A 362 -2.27 -6.86 3.37
CA TYR A 362 -0.97 -6.20 3.54
C TYR A 362 0.07 -7.08 4.21
N ALA A 363 -0.31 -7.87 5.21
CA ALA A 363 0.63 -8.68 5.96
C ALA A 363 0.91 -10.05 5.33
N VAL A 364 -0.07 -10.66 4.63
CA VAL A 364 0.06 -12.02 4.10
C VAL A 364 0.17 -12.04 2.59
N SER A 365 -0.80 -11.44 1.88
CA SER A 365 -0.90 -11.55 0.43
C SER A 365 0.17 -10.76 -0.29
N ARG A 366 0.54 -9.56 0.20
CA ARG A 366 1.55 -8.72 -0.44
C ARG A 366 2.92 -9.38 -0.49
N PRO A 367 3.50 -9.91 0.61
CA PRO A 367 4.77 -10.64 0.57
C PRO A 367 4.70 -11.90 -0.31
N ALA A 368 3.62 -12.68 -0.21
CA ALA A 368 3.45 -13.89 -1.01
C ALA A 368 3.35 -13.58 -2.51
N ARG A 369 2.70 -12.48 -2.90
CA ARG A 369 2.62 -12.01 -4.29
C ARG A 369 3.99 -11.63 -4.85
N GLU A 370 4.84 -10.97 -4.06
CA GLU A 370 6.19 -10.61 -4.51
C GLU A 370 7.01 -11.85 -4.87
N THR A 371 6.81 -12.98 -4.19
CA THR A 371 7.51 -14.23 -4.53
C THR A 371 7.08 -14.83 -5.88
N LEU A 372 5.90 -14.48 -6.41
CA LEU A 372 5.50 -14.93 -7.75
C LEU A 372 6.43 -14.39 -8.85
N PHE A 373 7.01 -13.22 -8.64
CA PHE A 373 7.93 -12.60 -9.60
C PHE A 373 9.38 -13.13 -9.50
N SER A 374 9.71 -14.00 -8.54
CA SER A 374 11.06 -14.56 -8.40
C SER A 374 11.41 -15.54 -9.52
N VAL A 375 10.40 -16.16 -10.13
CA VAL A 375 10.54 -17.16 -11.23
C VAL A 375 10.31 -16.56 -12.62
N VAL A 376 10.25 -15.24 -12.71
CA VAL A 376 10.09 -14.49 -13.97
C VAL A 376 11.44 -13.89 -14.33
N SER A 377 11.78 -13.87 -15.62
CA SER A 377 13.04 -13.27 -16.09
C SER A 377 13.12 -11.80 -15.69
N PRO A 378 14.32 -11.24 -15.36
CA PRO A 378 14.46 -9.83 -15.00
C PRO A 378 13.84 -8.88 -16.03
N ALA A 379 14.05 -9.12 -17.32
CA ALA A 379 13.52 -8.30 -18.41
C ALA A 379 11.98 -8.27 -18.43
N GLU A 380 11.33 -9.42 -18.31
CA GLU A 380 9.86 -9.52 -18.24
C GLU A 380 9.31 -8.91 -16.95
N LYS A 381 9.97 -9.15 -15.81
CA LYS A 381 9.58 -8.61 -14.51
C LYS A 381 9.55 -7.09 -14.53
N TYR A 382 10.63 -6.44 -15.01
CA TYR A 382 10.70 -4.97 -15.03
C TYR A 382 9.71 -4.34 -16.00
N LYS A 383 9.32 -5.03 -17.08
CA LYS A 383 8.31 -4.55 -18.03
C LYS A 383 6.88 -4.80 -17.56
N ALA A 384 6.57 -6.00 -17.08
CA ALA A 384 5.21 -6.42 -16.74
C ALA A 384 4.74 -5.90 -15.36
N LYS A 385 5.62 -5.89 -14.36
CA LYS A 385 5.23 -5.56 -12.98
C LYS A 385 4.63 -4.16 -12.82
N PRO A 386 5.19 -3.06 -13.39
CA PRO A 386 4.58 -1.75 -13.31
C PRO A 386 3.18 -1.69 -13.96
N VAL A 387 2.99 -2.39 -15.07
CA VAL A 387 1.69 -2.46 -15.75
C VAL A 387 0.67 -3.21 -14.88
N ILE A 388 1.06 -4.34 -14.29
CA ILE A 388 0.19 -5.12 -13.41
C ILE A 388 -0.14 -4.35 -12.12
N ASP A 389 0.85 -3.78 -11.45
CA ASP A 389 0.67 -3.12 -10.15
C ASP A 389 -0.06 -1.78 -10.25
N VAL A 390 -0.06 -1.12 -11.41
CA VAL A 390 -0.71 0.17 -11.61
C VAL A 390 -1.97 0.02 -12.47
N PHE A 391 -1.83 -0.40 -13.73
CA PHE A 391 -2.95 -0.38 -14.67
C PHE A 391 -3.97 -1.49 -14.42
N VAL A 392 -3.50 -2.73 -14.23
CA VAL A 392 -4.42 -3.85 -13.95
C VAL A 392 -5.12 -3.65 -12.59
N TYR A 393 -4.39 -3.12 -11.60
CA TYR A 393 -4.99 -2.76 -10.31
C TYR A 393 -6.07 -1.69 -10.47
N ARG A 394 -5.81 -0.59 -11.21
CA ARG A 394 -6.78 0.48 -11.45
C ARG A 394 -7.97 0.03 -12.29
N LEU A 395 -7.74 -0.86 -13.26
CA LEU A 395 -8.84 -1.48 -14.00
C LEU A 395 -9.74 -2.29 -13.07
N GLY A 396 -9.16 -3.02 -12.11
CA GLY A 396 -9.91 -3.74 -11.09
C GLY A 396 -10.72 -2.80 -10.19
N ASP A 397 -10.15 -1.67 -9.78
CA ASP A 397 -10.87 -0.64 -9.04
C ASP A 397 -12.08 -0.11 -9.85
N PHE A 398 -11.87 0.20 -11.14
CA PHE A 398 -12.94 0.66 -12.04
C PHE A 398 -14.06 -0.38 -12.20
N VAL A 399 -13.70 -1.64 -12.43
CA VAL A 399 -14.66 -2.75 -12.51
C VAL A 399 -15.42 -2.92 -11.19
N GLY A 400 -14.73 -2.79 -10.05
CA GLY A 400 -15.34 -2.88 -8.73
C GLY A 400 -16.39 -1.81 -8.46
N VAL A 401 -16.13 -0.55 -8.86
CA VAL A 401 -17.10 0.55 -8.79
C VAL A 401 -18.31 0.25 -9.67
N GLY A 402 -18.09 -0.12 -10.93
CA GLY A 402 -19.16 -0.44 -11.86
C GLY A 402 -20.02 -1.61 -11.38
N LEU A 403 -19.40 -2.61 -10.75
CA LEU A 403 -20.10 -3.76 -10.19
C LEU A 403 -20.97 -3.35 -8.99
N ASP A 404 -20.44 -2.59 -8.03
CA ASP A 404 -21.21 -2.11 -6.86
C ASP A 404 -22.38 -1.22 -7.31
N ALA A 405 -22.12 -0.24 -8.17
CA ALA A 405 -23.16 0.64 -8.71
C ALA A 405 -24.24 -0.15 -9.48
N GLY A 406 -23.82 -1.07 -10.35
CA GLY A 406 -24.76 -1.89 -11.13
C GLY A 406 -25.64 -2.79 -10.25
N LEU A 407 -25.08 -3.42 -9.22
CA LEU A 407 -25.83 -4.26 -8.28
C LEU A 407 -26.86 -3.43 -7.47
N ARG A 408 -26.52 -2.20 -7.12
CA ARG A 408 -27.46 -1.28 -6.43
C ARG A 408 -28.59 -0.82 -7.34
N VAL A 409 -28.31 -0.48 -8.59
CA VAL A 409 -29.34 -0.07 -9.58
C VAL A 409 -30.39 -1.16 -9.78
N ILE A 410 -30.01 -2.44 -9.77
CA ILE A 410 -30.95 -3.56 -9.86
C ILE A 410 -31.59 -3.93 -8.52
N GLY A 411 -31.40 -3.10 -7.47
CA GLY A 411 -32.04 -3.27 -6.17
C GLY A 411 -31.47 -4.39 -5.29
N LEU A 412 -30.28 -4.90 -5.63
CA LEU A 412 -29.61 -5.91 -4.81
C LEU A 412 -28.96 -5.23 -3.60
N GLY A 413 -29.53 -5.47 -2.44
CA GLY A 413 -28.93 -5.09 -1.16
C GLY A 413 -27.69 -5.92 -0.83
N LEU A 414 -27.20 -5.80 0.42
CA LEU A 414 -25.99 -6.44 0.91
C LEU A 414 -25.93 -7.96 0.65
N ALA A 415 -27.06 -8.66 0.81
CA ALA A 415 -27.15 -10.10 0.54
C ALA A 415 -26.92 -10.45 -0.95
N GLY A 416 -27.42 -9.60 -1.86
CA GLY A 416 -27.19 -9.76 -3.30
C GLY A 416 -25.73 -9.51 -3.69
N ILE A 417 -25.09 -8.48 -3.11
CA ILE A 417 -23.66 -8.23 -3.28
C ILE A 417 -22.84 -9.43 -2.79
N ALA A 418 -23.15 -9.95 -1.61
CA ALA A 418 -22.50 -11.14 -1.07
C ALA A 418 -22.68 -12.37 -1.99
N GLY A 419 -23.90 -12.56 -2.53
CA GLY A 419 -24.18 -13.65 -3.47
C GLY A 419 -23.35 -13.59 -4.75
N THR A 420 -23.01 -12.41 -5.25
CA THR A 420 -22.13 -12.24 -6.44
C THR A 420 -20.66 -12.43 -6.10
N VAL A 421 -20.24 -12.02 -4.91
CA VAL A 421 -18.82 -12.13 -4.48
C VAL A 421 -18.42 -13.58 -4.20
N VAL A 422 -19.31 -14.41 -3.70
CA VAL A 422 -19.01 -15.81 -3.35
C VAL A 422 -18.46 -16.62 -4.54
N PRO A 423 -19.10 -16.68 -5.73
CA PRO A 423 -18.54 -17.41 -6.87
C PRO A 423 -17.23 -16.78 -7.39
N ILE A 424 -17.11 -15.44 -7.35
CA ILE A 424 -15.88 -14.75 -7.75
C ILE A 424 -14.73 -15.16 -6.82
N ALA A 425 -14.94 -15.18 -5.50
CA ALA A 425 -13.95 -15.56 -4.52
C ALA A 425 -13.57 -17.05 -4.65
N ALA A 426 -14.51 -17.93 -4.96
CA ALA A 426 -14.24 -19.34 -5.22
C ALA A 426 -13.33 -19.52 -6.45
N GLY A 427 -13.62 -18.86 -7.56
CA GLY A 427 -12.77 -18.84 -8.76
C GLY A 427 -11.37 -18.26 -8.47
N TRP A 428 -11.30 -17.24 -7.61
CA TRP A 428 -10.05 -16.64 -7.19
C TRP A 428 -9.20 -17.60 -6.35
N ILE A 429 -9.79 -18.42 -5.47
CA ILE A 429 -9.06 -19.47 -4.75
C ILE A 429 -8.42 -20.48 -5.73
N VAL A 430 -9.18 -20.93 -6.75
CA VAL A 430 -8.67 -21.83 -7.78
C VAL A 430 -7.48 -21.21 -8.52
N LEU A 431 -7.58 -19.91 -8.87
CA LEU A 431 -6.47 -19.16 -9.50
C LEU A 431 -5.23 -19.12 -8.58
N CYS A 432 -5.39 -18.85 -7.29
CA CYS A 432 -4.29 -18.83 -6.32
C CYS A 432 -3.56 -20.17 -6.24
N LEU A 433 -4.31 -21.27 -6.18
CA LEU A 433 -3.75 -22.63 -6.15
C LEU A 433 -3.06 -22.97 -7.47
N GLY A 434 -3.63 -22.54 -8.60
CA GLY A 434 -3.03 -22.67 -9.93
C GLY A 434 -1.70 -21.94 -10.03
N LEU A 435 -1.64 -20.69 -9.59
CA LEU A 435 -0.41 -19.87 -9.56
C LEU A 435 0.67 -20.50 -8.68
N GLY A 436 0.32 -21.02 -7.50
CA GLY A 436 1.27 -21.68 -6.62
C GLY A 436 1.83 -22.99 -7.24
N ARG A 437 1.01 -23.73 -8.01
CA ARG A 437 1.50 -24.91 -8.75
C ARG A 437 2.42 -24.50 -9.91
N ALA A 438 2.04 -23.48 -10.66
CA ALA A 438 2.83 -22.95 -11.78
C ALA A 438 4.18 -22.40 -11.32
N GLN A 439 4.22 -21.67 -10.19
CA GLN A 439 5.47 -21.18 -9.59
C GLN A 439 6.40 -22.35 -9.26
N ARG A 440 5.93 -23.36 -8.52
CA ARG A 440 6.74 -24.54 -8.16
C ARG A 440 7.28 -25.28 -9.38
N ARG A 441 6.50 -25.39 -10.47
CA ARG A 441 6.98 -26.01 -11.72
C ARG A 441 8.12 -25.19 -12.34
N ARG A 442 8.01 -23.85 -12.37
CA ARG A 442 9.05 -22.97 -12.90
C ARG A 442 10.31 -22.98 -12.04
N GLU A 443 10.19 -23.02 -10.70
CA GLU A 443 11.32 -23.15 -9.79
C GLU A 443 12.10 -24.46 -10.00
N ARG A 444 11.40 -25.58 -10.22
CA ARG A 444 12.04 -26.88 -10.52
C ARG A 444 12.77 -26.84 -11.86
N ALA A 445 12.13 -26.35 -12.90
CA ALA A 445 12.74 -26.22 -14.22
C ALA A 445 13.98 -25.32 -14.21
N SER A 446 13.98 -24.23 -13.44
CA SER A 446 15.14 -23.35 -13.29
C SER A 446 16.30 -24.06 -12.59
N LYS A 447 16.03 -24.86 -11.54
CA LYS A 447 17.05 -25.63 -10.81
C LYS A 447 17.64 -26.78 -11.66
N GLU A 448 16.84 -27.38 -12.50
CA GLU A 448 17.28 -28.44 -13.43
C GLU A 448 18.13 -27.88 -14.58
N ALA A 449 17.94 -26.61 -14.94
CA ALA A 449 18.70 -25.92 -15.99
C ALA A 449 20.05 -25.31 -15.49
N GLU A 450 20.30 -25.28 -14.18
CA GLU A 450 21.57 -24.79 -13.63
C GLU A 450 22.72 -25.78 -13.96
N PRO A 451 23.87 -25.30 -14.49
CA PRO A 451 25.03 -26.16 -14.77
C PRO A 451 25.55 -26.79 -13.46
N GLY A 452 25.58 -28.12 -13.41
CA GLY A 452 26.01 -28.87 -12.21
C GLY A 452 24.88 -29.41 -11.35
N SER A 453 23.62 -29.38 -11.82
CA SER A 453 22.48 -30.03 -11.18
C SER A 453 22.70 -31.55 -11.08
N PRO A 454 22.34 -32.21 -9.96
CA PRO A 454 22.45 -33.68 -9.79
C PRO A 454 21.80 -34.49 -10.90
N ALA A 455 20.81 -33.94 -11.60
CA ALA A 455 20.17 -34.59 -12.75
C ALA A 455 21.07 -34.64 -14.00
N GLN A 456 21.98 -33.67 -14.18
CA GLN A 456 22.96 -33.71 -15.29
C GLN A 456 24.13 -34.65 -14.97
N VAL A 457 24.52 -34.78 -13.71
CA VAL A 457 25.57 -35.73 -13.28
C VAL A 457 25.10 -37.18 -13.39
N ALA A 458 23.82 -37.47 -13.20
CA ALA A 458 23.24 -38.80 -13.37
C ALA A 458 23.07 -39.24 -14.85
N GLY A 459 23.04 -38.28 -15.79
CA GLY A 459 22.94 -38.56 -17.25
C GLY A 459 24.27 -38.67 -17.97
N SER A 460 25.40 -38.31 -17.38
CA SER A 460 26.73 -38.53 -17.90
C SER A 460 27.20 -39.90 -17.41
N GLY A 461 26.88 -40.95 -18.16
CA GLY A 461 27.49 -42.28 -18.00
C GLY A 461 29.01 -42.19 -18.04
N PRO A 462 29.74 -43.19 -17.47
CA PRO A 462 31.18 -43.12 -17.38
C PRO A 462 31.80 -42.99 -18.76
N VAL A 463 32.47 -41.87 -19.04
CA VAL A 463 33.32 -41.69 -20.20
C VAL A 463 34.48 -42.67 -20.03
N LEU A 464 34.45 -43.77 -20.76
CA LEU A 464 35.60 -44.67 -20.87
C LEU A 464 36.79 -43.89 -21.43
N PRO A 465 37.97 -43.94 -20.82
CA PRO A 465 39.15 -43.28 -21.36
C PRO A 465 39.52 -43.92 -22.69
N ALA A 466 39.53 -43.14 -23.76
CA ALA A 466 40.03 -43.55 -25.07
C ALA A 466 41.49 -43.95 -24.92
N GLY A 467 41.79 -45.20 -25.31
CA GLY A 467 43.12 -45.82 -25.18
C GLY A 467 44.21 -45.00 -25.86
N GLY A 468 45.14 -44.57 -25.05
CA GLY A 468 46.40 -43.97 -25.51
C GLY A 468 47.27 -45.03 -26.17
N VAL A 469 47.51 -44.88 -27.46
CA VAL A 469 48.51 -45.61 -28.21
C VAL A 469 49.88 -45.12 -27.75
N VAL A 470 50.61 -45.96 -27.03
CA VAL A 470 52.04 -45.78 -26.70
C VAL A 470 52.83 -46.03 -27.93
N ARG A 471 53.39 -45.01 -28.58
CA ARG A 471 54.49 -45.15 -29.52
C ARG A 471 55.75 -45.37 -28.69
N ARG A 472 56.37 -46.59 -28.86
CA ARG A 472 57.77 -46.84 -28.55
C ARG A 472 58.61 -46.14 -29.61
N GLU A 473 59.44 -45.25 -29.24
CA GLU A 473 60.65 -44.89 -30.00
C GLU A 473 61.80 -45.74 -29.46
N GLU A 474 62.36 -46.57 -30.31
CA GLU A 474 63.65 -47.21 -30.17
C GLU A 474 64.70 -46.29 -30.76
N THR A 475 65.80 -46.13 -30.07
CA THR A 475 67.21 -45.83 -30.20
C THR A 475 67.66 -44.62 -29.46
#